data_b94dda9b63543947f968228fe811f87d
#
_entry.id   b94dda9b63543947f968228fe811f87d
#
_cell.length_a   1.000
_cell.length_b   1.000
_cell.length_c   1.000
_cell.angle_alpha   90.00
_cell.angle_beta   90.00
_cell.angle_gamma   90.00
#
_symmetry.space_group_name_H-M   'P 1'
#
loop_
_entity.id
_entity.type
_entity.pdbx_description
1 polymer ?
#
loop_
_entity_poly.entity_id
_entity_poly.type
_entity_poly.pdbx_seq_one_letter_code
_entity_poly.pdbx_strand_id
1 'polypeptide(L)'
;MSETPYSRLEKLFRRLGAIANAEAGPNWDQATLMPRGGAGARAGQVAELRAVRHAMISAPETGDWLDAAEAGDGLDAWQAANLRHMRRNQTHATALDETLVRALAEAESACETAWRTARPKADFGHVLPSLKAVLDLVREAAAAMRAQAATPAPGGAS
;
A
#
# COMPACT_ATOMS: atom_id res chain seq x y z
N MET A 1 22.97 24.15 2.82
CA MET A 1 22.85 23.09 3.84
C MET A 1 22.44 21.81 3.13
N SER A 2 23.21 20.76 3.21
CA SER A 2 22.85 19.45 2.62
C SER A 2 21.60 18.90 3.30
N GLU A 3 20.70 18.40 2.49
CA GLU A 3 19.46 17.78 2.98
C GLU A 3 19.79 16.45 3.68
N THR A 4 19.34 16.27 4.92
CA THR A 4 19.60 15.03 5.69
C THR A 4 18.80 13.85 5.13
N PRO A 5 19.28 12.60 5.29
CA PRO A 5 18.52 11.42 4.88
C PRO A 5 17.11 11.38 5.50
N TYR A 6 16.98 11.73 6.78
CA TYR A 6 15.68 11.82 7.45
C TYR A 6 14.75 12.88 6.82
N SER A 7 15.25 14.06 6.46
CA SER A 7 14.44 15.09 5.84
C SER A 7 13.95 14.71 4.42
N ARG A 8 14.73 13.89 3.68
CA ARG A 8 14.29 13.29 2.41
C ARG A 8 13.15 12.31 2.63
N LEU A 9 13.26 11.45 3.64
CA LEU A 9 12.20 10.52 4.02
C LEU A 9 10.92 11.27 4.44
N GLU A 10 11.00 12.33 5.22
CA GLU A 10 9.83 13.13 5.58
C GLU A 10 9.11 13.68 4.35
N LYS A 11 9.84 14.20 3.36
CA LYS A 11 9.26 14.68 2.10
C LYS A 11 8.61 13.57 1.31
N LEU A 12 9.27 12.41 1.21
CA LEU A 12 8.73 11.23 0.54
C LEU A 12 7.43 10.79 1.21
N PHE A 13 7.44 10.58 2.52
CA PHE A 13 6.27 10.09 3.25
C PHE A 13 5.12 11.11 3.28
N ARG A 14 5.41 12.41 3.22
CA ARG A 14 4.38 13.46 3.01
C ARG A 14 3.72 13.31 1.64
N ARG A 15 4.49 13.02 0.57
CA ARG A 15 3.93 12.76 -0.77
C ARG A 15 3.10 11.46 -0.79
N LEU A 16 3.60 10.39 -0.17
CA LEU A 16 2.86 9.13 -0.04
C LEU A 16 1.52 9.34 0.68
N GLY A 17 1.50 10.15 1.74
CA GLY A 17 0.28 10.56 2.45
C GLY A 17 -0.68 11.36 1.58
N ALA A 18 -0.18 12.29 0.77
CA ALA A 18 -1.01 13.05 -0.16
C ALA A 18 -1.67 12.15 -1.22
N ILE A 19 -0.93 11.16 -1.75
CA ILE A 19 -1.48 10.18 -2.70
C ILE A 19 -2.52 9.30 -2.02
N ALA A 20 -2.26 8.83 -0.79
CA ALA A 20 -3.23 8.05 0.00
C ALA A 20 -4.52 8.84 0.27
N ASN A 21 -4.41 10.14 0.56
CA ASN A 21 -5.58 11.01 0.71
C ASN A 21 -6.33 11.21 -0.62
N ALA A 22 -5.62 11.26 -1.75
CA ALA A 22 -6.24 11.31 -3.07
C ALA A 22 -7.00 10.01 -3.40
N GLU A 23 -6.56 8.84 -2.91
CA GLU A 23 -7.31 7.58 -3.03
C GLU A 23 -8.65 7.61 -2.26
N ALA A 24 -8.73 8.35 -1.16
CA ALA A 24 -9.92 8.41 -0.33
C ALA A 24 -11.13 9.00 -1.06
N GLY A 25 -10.92 10.00 -1.94
CA GLY A 25 -11.97 10.59 -2.76
C GLY A 25 -12.66 9.59 -3.69
N PRO A 26 -11.94 8.91 -4.59
CA PRO A 26 -12.46 7.83 -5.41
C PRO A 26 -13.15 6.71 -4.63
N ASN A 27 -12.60 6.29 -3.50
CA ASN A 27 -13.23 5.25 -2.65
C ASN A 27 -14.56 5.73 -2.04
N TRP A 28 -14.62 6.99 -1.57
CA TRP A 28 -15.85 7.58 -1.06
C TRP A 28 -16.91 7.73 -2.16
N ASP A 29 -16.53 8.24 -3.34
CA ASP A 29 -17.41 8.38 -4.49
C ASP A 29 -17.95 7.01 -4.95
N GLN A 30 -17.10 6.00 -5.01
CA GLN A 30 -17.50 4.61 -5.30
C GLN A 30 -18.54 4.11 -4.29
N ALA A 31 -18.39 4.46 -3.00
CA ALA A 31 -19.33 4.06 -1.94
C ALA A 31 -20.67 4.81 -1.99
N THR A 32 -20.75 5.99 -2.60
CA THR A 32 -21.89 6.91 -2.42
C THR A 32 -22.59 7.32 -3.72
N LEU A 33 -21.88 7.95 -4.64
CA LEU A 33 -22.45 8.67 -5.78
C LEU A 33 -22.18 8.04 -7.15
N MET A 34 -21.23 7.11 -7.24
CA MET A 34 -20.76 6.57 -8.50
C MET A 34 -21.85 5.86 -9.31
N PRO A 35 -22.10 6.24 -10.58
CA PRO A 35 -22.98 5.51 -11.47
C PRO A 35 -22.50 4.08 -11.70
N ARG A 36 -23.42 3.13 -11.92
CA ARG A 36 -23.08 1.71 -12.14
C ARG A 36 -22.07 1.47 -13.27
N GLY A 37 -22.11 2.29 -14.33
CA GLY A 37 -21.16 2.21 -15.44
C GLY A 37 -19.77 2.78 -15.15
N GLY A 38 -19.57 3.49 -14.04
CA GLY A 38 -18.30 4.13 -13.66
C GLY A 38 -17.30 3.22 -12.96
N ALA A 39 -17.72 2.02 -12.53
CA ALA A 39 -16.93 1.15 -11.67
C ALA A 39 -15.55 0.80 -12.25
N GLY A 40 -15.48 0.44 -13.53
CA GLY A 40 -14.21 0.07 -14.19
C GLY A 40 -13.21 1.24 -14.26
N ALA A 41 -13.68 2.44 -14.65
CA ALA A 41 -12.83 3.62 -14.69
C ALA A 41 -12.30 4.01 -13.28
N ARG A 42 -13.15 3.90 -12.26
CA ARG A 42 -12.80 4.19 -10.89
C ARG A 42 -11.79 3.20 -10.33
N ALA A 43 -11.98 1.90 -10.58
CA ALA A 43 -11.03 0.87 -10.20
C ALA A 43 -9.65 1.12 -10.82
N GLY A 44 -9.60 1.48 -12.12
CA GLY A 44 -8.35 1.84 -12.80
C GLY A 44 -7.65 3.04 -12.15
N GLN A 45 -8.38 4.10 -11.79
CA GLN A 45 -7.81 5.27 -11.12
C GLN A 45 -7.19 4.91 -9.76
N VAL A 46 -7.89 4.14 -8.94
CA VAL A 46 -7.38 3.70 -7.63
C VAL A 46 -6.16 2.79 -7.80
N ALA A 47 -6.19 1.86 -8.76
CA ALA A 47 -5.07 0.97 -9.05
C ALA A 47 -3.81 1.76 -9.46
N GLU A 48 -3.94 2.79 -10.32
CA GLU A 48 -2.81 3.64 -10.70
C GLU A 48 -2.24 4.43 -9.52
N LEU A 49 -3.07 5.03 -8.67
CA LEU A 49 -2.61 5.74 -7.47
C LEU A 49 -1.85 4.80 -6.52
N ARG A 50 -2.33 3.57 -6.33
CA ARG A 50 -1.67 2.54 -5.52
C ARG A 50 -0.34 2.10 -6.13
N ALA A 51 -0.29 1.89 -7.45
CA ALA A 51 0.93 1.53 -8.15
C ALA A 51 2.00 2.63 -8.05
N VAL A 52 1.63 3.90 -8.25
CA VAL A 52 2.55 5.04 -8.08
C VAL A 52 3.08 5.10 -6.65
N ARG A 53 2.20 4.95 -5.65
CA ARG A 53 2.60 4.96 -4.24
C ARG A 53 3.53 3.79 -3.91
N HIS A 54 3.23 2.60 -4.42
CA HIS A 54 4.06 1.42 -4.26
C HIS A 54 5.45 1.62 -4.88
N ALA A 55 5.54 2.08 -6.13
CA ALA A 55 6.80 2.35 -6.80
C ALA A 55 7.67 3.36 -6.03
N MET A 56 7.05 4.40 -5.46
CA MET A 56 7.79 5.41 -4.67
C MET A 56 8.37 4.85 -3.38
N ILE A 57 7.62 4.04 -2.63
CA ILE A 57 8.07 3.51 -1.33
C ILE A 57 9.05 2.35 -1.49
N SER A 58 8.93 1.56 -2.56
CA SER A 58 9.80 0.42 -2.87
C SER A 58 11.03 0.77 -3.69
N ALA A 59 11.19 2.05 -4.07
CA ALA A 59 12.36 2.50 -4.80
C ALA A 59 13.66 2.23 -3.99
N PRO A 60 14.76 1.77 -4.64
CA PRO A 60 16.03 1.47 -3.94
C PRO A 60 16.53 2.64 -3.10
N GLU A 61 16.40 3.87 -3.61
CA GLU A 61 16.83 5.08 -2.91
C GLU A 61 16.10 5.28 -1.57
N THR A 62 14.87 4.78 -1.45
CA THR A 62 14.13 4.83 -0.17
C THR A 62 14.78 3.94 0.87
N GLY A 63 15.27 2.75 0.47
CA GLY A 63 16.07 1.88 1.31
C GLY A 63 17.36 2.54 1.76
N ASP A 64 18.12 3.10 0.82
CA ASP A 64 19.39 3.79 1.10
C ASP A 64 19.21 4.96 2.08
N TRP A 65 18.15 5.75 1.94
CA TRP A 65 17.87 6.85 2.88
C TRP A 65 17.46 6.36 4.26
N LEU A 66 16.74 5.23 4.35
CA LEU A 66 16.39 4.60 5.61
C LEU A 66 17.65 4.10 6.32
N ASP A 67 18.53 3.38 5.61
CA ASP A 67 19.79 2.86 6.15
C ASP A 67 20.69 4.01 6.64
N ALA A 68 20.83 5.06 5.84
CA ALA A 68 21.62 6.24 6.21
C ALA A 68 21.01 7.03 7.40
N ALA A 69 19.67 7.08 7.52
CA ALA A 69 19.02 7.73 8.64
C ALA A 69 19.12 6.92 9.94
N GLU A 70 19.08 5.59 9.85
CA GLU A 70 19.25 4.66 10.98
C GLU A 70 20.69 4.61 11.51
N ALA A 71 21.67 4.75 10.60
CA ALA A 71 23.10 4.82 10.97
C ALA A 71 23.52 6.19 11.50
N GLY A 72 22.72 7.22 11.29
CA GLY A 72 23.02 8.59 11.72
C GLY A 72 22.63 8.87 13.15
N ASP A 73 23.34 9.81 13.78
CA ASP A 73 23.03 10.32 15.13
C ASP A 73 22.18 11.60 15.05
N GLY A 74 21.53 11.95 16.15
CA GLY A 74 20.91 13.28 16.34
C GLY A 74 19.40 13.33 16.02
N LEU A 75 18.75 12.19 15.83
CA LEU A 75 17.28 12.12 15.78
C LEU A 75 16.72 12.25 17.21
N ASP A 76 15.69 13.09 17.38
CA ASP A 76 14.93 13.09 18.63
C ASP A 76 14.05 11.84 18.77
N ALA A 77 13.45 11.64 19.93
CA ALA A 77 12.64 10.44 20.24
C ALA A 77 11.45 10.28 19.30
N TRP A 78 10.83 11.39 18.84
CA TRP A 78 9.73 11.39 17.89
C TRP A 78 10.21 10.99 16.49
N GLN A 79 11.30 11.59 16.03
CA GLN A 79 11.91 11.29 14.74
C GLN A 79 12.36 9.83 14.66
N ALA A 80 12.97 9.30 15.72
CA ALA A 80 13.37 7.89 15.81
C ALA A 80 12.15 6.94 15.76
N ALA A 81 11.05 7.29 16.47
CA ALA A 81 9.82 6.52 16.39
C ALA A 81 9.21 6.54 14.98
N ASN A 82 9.21 7.72 14.34
CA ASN A 82 8.71 7.90 12.99
C ASN A 82 9.55 7.13 11.96
N LEU A 83 10.89 7.14 12.09
CA LEU A 83 11.80 6.37 11.24
C LEU A 83 11.50 4.86 11.30
N ARG A 84 11.24 4.30 12.50
CA ARG A 84 10.81 2.90 12.63
C ARG A 84 9.51 2.59 11.88
N HIS A 85 8.53 3.51 11.89
CA HIS A 85 7.31 3.36 11.11
C HIS A 85 7.57 3.45 9.60
N MET A 86 8.44 4.36 9.16
CA MET A 86 8.85 4.48 7.76
C MET A 86 9.53 3.18 7.27
N ARG A 87 10.46 2.64 8.04
CA ARG A 87 11.12 1.35 7.74
C ARG A 87 10.10 0.21 7.65
N ARG A 88 9.23 0.07 8.62
CA ARG A 88 8.18 -0.95 8.60
C ARG A 88 7.31 -0.85 7.35
N ASN A 89 6.88 0.35 6.97
CA ASN A 89 6.07 0.55 5.77
C ASN A 89 6.82 0.19 4.50
N GLN A 90 8.09 0.54 4.40
CA GLN A 90 8.96 0.20 3.26
C GLN A 90 9.16 -1.33 3.18
N THR A 91 9.47 -1.99 4.29
CA THR A 91 9.62 -3.46 4.35
C THR A 91 8.34 -4.18 3.88
N HIS A 92 7.17 -3.71 4.31
CA HIS A 92 5.91 -4.28 3.87
C HIS A 92 5.64 -4.04 2.38
N ALA A 93 5.98 -2.86 1.87
CA ALA A 93 5.79 -2.52 0.46
C ALA A 93 6.73 -3.33 -0.45
N THR A 94 8.00 -3.50 -0.07
CA THR A 94 8.97 -4.27 -0.85
C THR A 94 8.71 -5.79 -0.85
N ALA A 95 7.87 -6.27 0.08
CA ALA A 95 7.42 -7.66 0.07
C ALA A 95 6.39 -7.95 -1.03
N LEU A 96 5.76 -6.92 -1.61
CA LEU A 96 4.72 -7.04 -2.61
C LEU A 96 5.21 -6.50 -3.96
N ASP A 97 5.06 -7.27 -5.02
CA ASP A 97 5.29 -6.76 -6.36
C ASP A 97 4.12 -5.89 -6.86
N GLU A 98 4.38 -5.08 -7.90
CA GLU A 98 3.37 -4.17 -8.47
C GLU A 98 2.17 -4.93 -9.03
N THR A 99 2.38 -6.12 -9.59
CA THR A 99 1.32 -6.96 -10.17
C THR A 99 0.32 -7.38 -9.10
N LEU A 100 0.82 -7.83 -7.95
CA LEU A 100 -0.03 -8.23 -6.82
C LEU A 100 -0.77 -7.03 -6.20
N VAL A 101 -0.11 -5.87 -6.08
CA VAL A 101 -0.74 -4.62 -5.59
C VAL A 101 -1.89 -4.21 -6.51
N ARG A 102 -1.70 -4.27 -7.82
CA ARG A 102 -2.71 -3.94 -8.83
C ARG A 102 -3.86 -4.94 -8.81
N ALA A 103 -3.55 -6.24 -8.80
CA ALA A 103 -4.55 -7.30 -8.74
C ALA A 103 -5.44 -7.22 -7.50
N LEU A 104 -4.86 -6.90 -6.33
CA LEU A 104 -5.63 -6.66 -5.10
C LEU A 104 -6.61 -5.50 -5.27
N ALA A 105 -6.17 -4.35 -5.81
CA ALA A 105 -7.02 -3.19 -6.00
C ALA A 105 -8.21 -3.48 -6.93
N GLU A 106 -7.97 -4.21 -8.01
CA GLU A 106 -9.01 -4.62 -8.98
C GLU A 106 -10.00 -5.61 -8.35
N ALA A 107 -9.51 -6.63 -7.65
CA ALA A 107 -10.33 -7.64 -6.99
C ALA A 107 -11.20 -7.03 -5.86
N GLU A 108 -10.66 -6.11 -5.05
CA GLU A 108 -11.40 -5.38 -4.02
C GLU A 108 -12.55 -4.57 -4.63
N SER A 109 -12.28 -3.83 -5.70
CA SER A 109 -13.31 -3.04 -6.41
C SER A 109 -14.41 -3.90 -7.01
N ALA A 110 -14.04 -5.04 -7.64
CA ALA A 110 -14.99 -6.00 -8.19
C ALA A 110 -15.86 -6.63 -7.08
N CYS A 111 -15.25 -7.00 -5.95
CA CYS A 111 -15.94 -7.58 -4.80
C CYS A 111 -16.93 -6.58 -4.19
N GLU A 112 -16.54 -5.32 -4.03
CA GLU A 112 -17.43 -4.27 -3.53
C GLU A 112 -18.62 -4.03 -4.46
N THR A 113 -18.40 -4.03 -5.77
CA THR A 113 -19.46 -3.87 -6.77
C THR A 113 -20.47 -5.04 -6.69
N ALA A 114 -19.97 -6.28 -6.59
CA ALA A 114 -20.82 -7.45 -6.40
C ALA A 114 -21.62 -7.38 -5.09
N TRP A 115 -20.95 -6.98 -3.98
CA TRP A 115 -21.58 -6.83 -2.67
C TRP A 115 -22.72 -5.79 -2.66
N ARG A 116 -22.55 -4.64 -3.30
CA ARG A 116 -23.60 -3.61 -3.41
C ARG A 116 -24.85 -4.12 -4.10
N THR A 117 -24.69 -4.97 -5.11
CA THR A 117 -25.80 -5.57 -5.85
C THR A 117 -26.49 -6.68 -5.05
N ALA A 118 -25.73 -7.46 -4.31
CA ALA A 118 -26.18 -8.65 -3.60
C ALA A 118 -26.80 -8.35 -2.23
N ARG A 119 -26.22 -7.38 -1.49
CA ARG A 119 -26.66 -7.06 -0.12
C ARG A 119 -28.15 -6.77 0.03
N PRO A 120 -28.79 -5.91 -0.81
CA PRO A 120 -30.22 -5.65 -0.72
C PRO A 120 -31.10 -6.87 -0.97
N LYS A 121 -30.55 -7.90 -1.63
CA LYS A 121 -31.23 -9.15 -2.00
C LYS A 121 -30.91 -10.31 -1.07
N ALA A 122 -30.02 -10.09 -0.06
CA ALA A 122 -29.47 -11.13 0.79
C ALA A 122 -28.81 -12.29 0.00
N ASP A 123 -28.28 -12.00 -1.20
CA ASP A 123 -27.67 -12.99 -2.11
C ASP A 123 -26.17 -13.10 -1.89
N PHE A 124 -25.76 -13.86 -0.87
CA PHE A 124 -24.35 -14.16 -0.60
C PHE A 124 -23.69 -14.98 -1.71
N GLY A 125 -24.45 -15.83 -2.41
CA GLY A 125 -23.93 -16.64 -3.51
C GLY A 125 -23.33 -15.79 -4.64
N HIS A 126 -23.92 -14.63 -4.91
CA HIS A 126 -23.42 -13.68 -5.90
C HIS A 126 -22.07 -13.03 -5.51
N VAL A 127 -21.84 -12.80 -4.20
CA VAL A 127 -20.60 -12.18 -3.71
C VAL A 127 -19.46 -13.19 -3.57
N LEU A 128 -19.78 -14.43 -3.26
CA LEU A 128 -18.82 -15.46 -2.84
C LEU A 128 -17.63 -15.65 -3.81
N PRO A 129 -17.80 -15.66 -5.16
CA PRO A 129 -16.67 -15.80 -6.08
C PRO A 129 -15.68 -14.63 -5.97
N SER A 130 -16.16 -13.39 -5.95
CA SER A 130 -15.33 -12.18 -5.82
C SER A 130 -14.64 -12.10 -4.45
N LEU A 131 -15.33 -12.50 -3.38
CA LEU A 131 -14.74 -12.56 -2.05
C LEU A 131 -13.63 -13.61 -1.96
N LYS A 132 -13.78 -14.77 -2.60
CA LYS A 132 -12.72 -15.78 -2.68
C LYS A 132 -11.50 -15.23 -3.41
N ALA A 133 -11.68 -14.53 -4.54
CA ALA A 133 -10.58 -13.92 -5.27
C ALA A 133 -9.78 -12.92 -4.41
N VAL A 134 -10.46 -12.05 -3.67
CA VAL A 134 -9.79 -11.14 -2.70
C VAL A 134 -9.04 -11.92 -1.63
N LEU A 135 -9.66 -12.95 -1.02
CA LEU A 135 -9.03 -13.74 0.03
C LEU A 135 -7.77 -14.47 -0.45
N ASP A 136 -7.76 -14.98 -1.68
CA ASP A 136 -6.61 -15.68 -2.23
C ASP A 136 -5.44 -14.73 -2.45
N LEU A 137 -5.67 -13.54 -3.01
CA LEU A 137 -4.66 -12.48 -3.15
C LEU A 137 -4.16 -11.94 -1.80
N VAL A 138 -5.04 -11.79 -0.81
CA VAL A 138 -4.64 -11.40 0.57
C VAL A 138 -3.74 -12.47 1.20
N ARG A 139 -4.03 -13.76 0.98
CA ARG A 139 -3.17 -14.85 1.46
C ARG A 139 -1.79 -14.84 0.78
N GLU A 140 -1.74 -14.57 -0.51
CA GLU A 140 -0.50 -14.41 -1.26
C GLU A 140 0.31 -13.24 -0.72
N ALA A 141 -0.29 -12.07 -0.54
CA ALA A 141 0.35 -10.89 0.06
C ALA A 141 0.87 -11.19 1.48
N ALA A 142 0.07 -11.88 2.31
CA ALA A 142 0.50 -12.27 3.66
C ALA A 142 1.66 -13.27 3.65
N ALA A 143 1.73 -14.16 2.66
CA ALA A 143 2.86 -15.08 2.49
C ALA A 143 4.14 -14.33 2.08
N ALA A 144 4.06 -13.39 1.13
CA ALA A 144 5.18 -12.54 0.71
C ALA A 144 5.72 -11.70 1.87
N MET A 145 4.84 -11.04 2.64
CA MET A 145 5.24 -10.27 3.83
C MET A 145 5.94 -11.12 4.89
N ARG A 146 5.46 -12.36 5.13
CA ARG A 146 6.12 -13.28 6.07
C ARG A 146 7.50 -13.72 5.58
N ALA A 147 7.64 -14.02 4.29
CA ALA A 147 8.91 -14.38 3.69
C ALA A 147 9.94 -13.23 3.83
N GLN A 148 9.53 -12.00 3.56
CA GLN A 148 10.37 -10.81 3.72
C GLN A 148 10.79 -10.61 5.18
N ALA A 149 9.86 -10.76 6.14
CA ALA A 149 10.16 -10.61 7.56
C ALA A 149 11.09 -11.71 8.11
N ALA A 150 11.13 -12.88 7.48
CA ALA A 150 12.01 -13.99 7.84
C ALA A 150 13.43 -13.84 7.26
N THR A 151 13.64 -12.94 6.30
CA THR A 151 14.95 -12.67 5.71
C THR A 151 15.71 -11.68 6.61
N PRO A 152 16.83 -12.07 7.26
CA PRO A 152 17.60 -11.14 8.09
C PRO A 152 18.13 -9.99 7.21
N ALA A 153 18.13 -8.77 7.76
CA ALA A 153 18.67 -7.60 7.06
C ALA A 153 20.14 -7.89 6.67
N PRO A 154 20.53 -7.58 5.42
CA PRO A 154 21.94 -7.69 5.02
C PRO A 154 22.75 -6.67 5.82
N GLY A 155 23.48 -7.09 6.87
CA GLY A 155 24.37 -6.21 7.62
C GLY A 155 24.52 -6.46 9.11
N GLY A 156 23.96 -7.53 9.65
CA GLY A 156 24.12 -7.89 11.07
C GLY A 156 25.19 -8.96 11.32
N ALA A 157 26.40 -8.80 10.77
CA ALA A 157 27.54 -9.63 11.12
C ALA A 157 28.74 -8.74 11.41
N SER A 158 28.96 -8.39 12.69
CA SER A 158 30.29 -8.24 13.33
C SER A 158 30.11 -7.86 14.77
#